data_89582633b497baaef6123ea84c91fbcc
#
_entry.id   89582633b497baaef6123ea84c91fbcc
#
_cell.length_a   1.000
_cell.length_b   1.000
_cell.length_c   1.000
_cell.angle_alpha   90.00
_cell.angle_beta   90.00
_cell.angle_gamma   90.00
#
_symmetry.space_group_name_H-M   'P 1'
#
loop_
_entity.id
_entity.type
_entity.pdbx_description
1 polymer ?
#
loop_
_entity_poly.entity_id
_entity_poly.type
_entity_poly.pdbx_seq_one_letter_code
_entity_poly.pdbx_strand_id
1 'polypeptide(L)'
;MSEPDGRPGPGGPPYQYPQWQPPVPPKRTSPAAVVLIVGSVGVVILMVLAFVAWGYPGFLREPDGRGDVAPGRWPAMSATVVTPTPTAPSTPVTLPGGRAPMPKRTKPLADPVTCAFTPDSTSPAPKKAALPPDGPAPSTGTAGVRLATTAGDLGLTLDRALAPCTVVNFLSLAKQGFYDGTSCHRLSVATGLQMLQCGDPVGDGTGGPGYTIRDELFPELTYGRGVVAMAKTSAPDSGGSQFFLIFGETTIPPEYTVFGSIDDAGLEILDRVARGGIDRSKPAIGDGSGPPNTPVTFTRVS
;
A
#
# COMPACT_ATOMS: atom_id res chain seq x y z
N MET A 1 -18.95 36.26 57.03
CA MET A 1 -19.49 35.63 55.83
C MET A 1 -19.44 36.69 54.76
N SER A 2 -18.42 36.68 53.91
CA SER A 2 -18.24 37.60 52.80
C SER A 2 -18.13 36.79 51.52
N GLU A 3 -19.08 37.00 50.63
CA GLU A 3 -19.10 36.41 49.30
C GLU A 3 -17.92 36.95 48.46
N PRO A 4 -17.28 36.13 47.59
CA PRO A 4 -16.31 36.62 46.63
C PRO A 4 -17.00 37.13 45.35
N ASP A 5 -16.70 38.40 45.04
CA ASP A 5 -17.13 39.18 43.88
C ASP A 5 -16.52 38.56 42.59
N GLY A 6 -17.35 37.91 41.79
CA GLY A 6 -16.98 37.28 40.52
C GLY A 6 -17.04 38.25 39.33
N ARG A 7 -16.02 39.11 39.15
CA ARG A 7 -15.89 39.91 37.92
C ARG A 7 -15.16 39.11 36.84
N PRO A 8 -15.70 39.03 35.60
CA PRO A 8 -14.96 38.47 34.48
C PRO A 8 -13.82 39.40 34.06
N GLY A 9 -12.63 38.82 33.86
CA GLY A 9 -11.44 39.52 33.38
C GLY A 9 -11.60 40.03 31.95
N PRO A 10 -10.77 41.02 31.50
CA PRO A 10 -10.89 41.62 30.16
C PRO A 10 -10.62 40.61 29.08
N GLY A 11 -11.60 40.50 28.18
CA GLY A 11 -11.52 39.62 26.99
C GLY A 11 -10.34 39.98 26.09
N GLY A 12 -9.56 38.98 25.73
CA GLY A 12 -8.55 39.09 24.69
C GLY A 12 -9.18 39.46 23.32
N PRO A 13 -8.39 39.96 22.38
CA PRO A 13 -8.90 40.37 21.08
C PRO A 13 -9.58 39.18 20.35
N PRO A 14 -10.68 39.44 19.61
CA PRO A 14 -11.41 38.38 18.92
C PRO A 14 -10.52 37.71 17.88
N TYR A 15 -10.52 36.39 17.91
CA TYR A 15 -9.84 35.56 16.89
C TYR A 15 -10.43 35.89 15.52
N GLN A 16 -9.63 36.53 14.66
CA GLN A 16 -10.00 36.70 13.26
C GLN A 16 -9.74 35.38 12.53
N TYR A 17 -10.80 34.74 12.06
CA TYR A 17 -10.69 33.58 11.17
C TYR A 17 -9.97 34.00 9.87
N PRO A 18 -8.99 33.23 9.37
CA PRO A 18 -8.40 33.48 8.06
C PRO A 18 -9.51 33.49 7.00
N GLN A 19 -9.64 34.56 6.24
CA GLN A 19 -10.56 34.66 5.11
C GLN A 19 -10.15 33.62 4.07
N TRP A 20 -11.05 32.70 3.75
CA TRP A 20 -10.87 31.73 2.66
C TRP A 20 -10.64 32.46 1.35
N GLN A 21 -9.46 32.32 0.77
CA GLN A 21 -9.16 32.80 -0.59
C GLN A 21 -9.37 31.62 -1.56
N PRO A 22 -10.16 31.78 -2.61
CA PRO A 22 -10.30 30.74 -3.62
C PRO A 22 -8.95 30.43 -4.28
N PRO A 23 -8.67 29.18 -4.62
CA PRO A 23 -7.42 28.80 -5.29
C PRO A 23 -7.25 29.58 -6.57
N VAL A 24 -6.07 30.16 -6.76
CA VAL A 24 -5.72 30.89 -7.98
C VAL A 24 -5.76 29.89 -9.15
N PRO A 25 -6.55 30.16 -10.21
CA PRO A 25 -6.62 29.24 -11.34
C PRO A 25 -5.23 29.06 -11.97
N PRO A 26 -4.87 27.85 -12.42
CA PRO A 26 -3.57 27.61 -13.04
C PRO A 26 -3.39 28.53 -14.26
N LYS A 27 -2.24 29.17 -14.35
CA LYS A 27 -1.88 29.99 -15.51
C LYS A 27 -1.98 29.15 -16.77
N ARG A 28 -2.88 29.52 -17.69
CA ARG A 28 -2.95 28.91 -19.02
C ARG A 28 -1.60 29.10 -19.71
N THR A 29 -0.95 28.01 -20.07
CA THR A 29 0.23 28.04 -20.94
C THR A 29 -0.15 28.65 -22.27
N SER A 30 0.61 29.67 -22.70
CA SER A 30 0.36 30.33 -23.98
C SER A 30 0.61 29.32 -25.13
N PRO A 31 -0.13 29.42 -26.26
CA PRO A 31 0.08 28.53 -27.39
C PRO A 31 1.52 28.58 -27.94
N ALA A 32 2.23 29.70 -27.75
CA ALA A 32 3.64 29.83 -28.10
C ALA A 32 4.57 28.93 -27.26
N ALA A 33 4.24 28.71 -25.96
CA ALA A 33 5.04 27.80 -25.12
C ALA A 33 4.87 26.34 -25.53
N VAL A 34 3.67 25.95 -25.95
CA VAL A 34 3.38 24.59 -26.44
C VAL A 34 4.12 24.31 -27.74
N VAL A 35 4.17 25.26 -28.65
CA VAL A 35 4.90 25.14 -29.94
C VAL A 35 6.40 25.01 -29.70
N LEU A 36 6.98 25.74 -28.75
CA LEU A 36 8.40 25.61 -28.39
C LEU A 36 8.76 24.24 -27.78
N ILE A 37 7.90 23.69 -26.95
CA ILE A 37 8.13 22.35 -26.32
C ILE A 37 8.02 21.23 -27.37
N VAL A 38 7.01 21.28 -28.24
CA VAL A 38 6.85 20.30 -29.33
C VAL A 38 7.98 20.41 -30.36
N GLY A 39 8.42 21.62 -30.67
CA GLY A 39 9.54 21.88 -31.59
C GLY A 39 10.88 21.33 -31.05
N SER A 40 11.17 21.50 -29.74
CA SER A 40 12.41 21.01 -29.14
C SER A 40 12.46 19.49 -29.06
N VAL A 41 11.33 18.81 -28.78
CA VAL A 41 11.26 17.35 -28.79
C VAL A 41 11.47 16.81 -30.22
N GLY A 42 10.90 17.45 -31.25
CA GLY A 42 11.10 17.07 -32.64
C GLY A 42 12.55 17.15 -33.09
N VAL A 43 13.27 18.20 -32.69
CA VAL A 43 14.71 18.39 -33.02
C VAL A 43 15.57 17.32 -32.32
N VAL A 44 15.27 16.96 -31.07
CA VAL A 44 16.03 15.92 -30.36
C VAL A 44 15.83 14.55 -31.02
N ILE A 45 14.61 14.22 -31.43
CA ILE A 45 14.32 12.94 -32.14
C ILE A 45 15.06 12.90 -33.49
N LEU A 46 15.08 13.98 -34.25
CA LEU A 46 15.81 14.05 -35.52
C LEU A 46 17.33 13.95 -35.33
N MET A 47 17.89 14.55 -34.28
CA MET A 47 19.31 14.39 -33.96
C MET A 47 19.67 12.97 -33.52
N VAL A 48 18.83 12.30 -32.77
CA VAL A 48 19.02 10.88 -32.38
C VAL A 48 18.95 9.96 -33.59
N LEU A 49 18.00 10.18 -34.48
CA LEU A 49 17.90 9.43 -35.74
C LEU A 49 19.09 9.67 -36.68
N ALA A 50 19.58 10.89 -36.77
CA ALA A 50 20.78 11.21 -37.55
C ALA A 50 22.04 10.59 -36.94
N PHE A 51 22.16 10.57 -35.61
CA PHE A 51 23.29 9.96 -34.91
C PHE A 51 23.31 8.42 -35.07
N VAL A 52 22.13 7.78 -35.02
CA VAL A 52 21.99 6.34 -35.29
C VAL A 52 22.29 6.00 -36.76
N ALA A 53 21.87 6.85 -37.70
CA ALA A 53 22.11 6.62 -39.14
C ALA A 53 23.55 6.86 -39.57
N TRP A 54 24.27 7.81 -38.92
CA TRP A 54 25.64 8.18 -39.28
C TRP A 54 26.72 7.68 -38.32
N GLY A 55 26.38 7.42 -37.07
CA GLY A 55 27.34 7.04 -36.05
C GLY A 55 27.67 5.55 -35.99
N TYR A 56 26.88 4.67 -36.62
CA TYR A 56 27.13 3.21 -36.68
C TYR A 56 27.09 2.70 -38.13
N PRO A 57 28.19 2.82 -38.90
CA PRO A 57 28.28 2.14 -40.19
C PRO A 57 28.38 0.63 -39.98
N GLY A 58 27.28 -0.05 -40.04
CA GLY A 58 27.22 -1.52 -39.86
C GLY A 58 25.86 -2.07 -39.44
N PHE A 59 24.91 -1.22 -39.05
CA PHE A 59 23.62 -1.68 -38.54
C PHE A 59 22.60 -2.14 -39.61
N LEU A 60 22.86 -1.87 -40.91
CA LEU A 60 21.97 -2.21 -42.01
C LEU A 60 22.69 -3.03 -43.12
N ARG A 61 23.70 -3.78 -42.77
CA ARG A 61 24.37 -4.64 -43.77
C ARG A 61 24.09 -6.11 -43.46
N GLU A 62 23.18 -6.73 -44.20
CA GLU A 62 23.10 -8.18 -44.24
C GLU A 62 24.41 -8.73 -44.80
N PRO A 63 25.00 -9.78 -44.22
CA PRO A 63 26.17 -10.41 -44.77
C PRO A 63 25.77 -11.33 -45.93
N ASP A 64 25.89 -10.86 -47.16
CA ASP A 64 26.04 -11.71 -48.32
C ASP A 64 27.40 -12.38 -48.25
N GLY A 65 27.43 -13.65 -47.93
CA GLY A 65 28.68 -14.39 -47.87
C GLY A 65 28.48 -15.89 -47.84
N ARG A 66 28.25 -16.51 -49.00
CA ARG A 66 28.62 -17.89 -49.21
C ARG A 66 30.12 -18.01 -49.02
N GLY A 67 30.52 -18.58 -47.93
CA GLY A 67 31.86 -19.05 -47.63
C GLY A 67 31.76 -20.46 -47.13
N ASP A 68 32.17 -21.42 -47.95
CA ASP A 68 32.36 -22.80 -47.59
C ASP A 68 33.36 -22.89 -46.42
N VAL A 69 32.87 -23.19 -45.23
CA VAL A 69 33.71 -23.50 -44.06
C VAL A 69 33.57 -25.01 -43.81
N ALA A 70 34.68 -25.70 -44.02
CA ALA A 70 34.82 -27.12 -43.68
C ALA A 70 34.41 -27.39 -42.21
N PRO A 71 33.89 -28.59 -41.87
CA PRO A 71 33.44 -28.91 -40.52
C PRO A 71 34.65 -28.99 -39.57
N GLY A 72 35.00 -27.87 -38.96
CA GLY A 72 35.96 -27.79 -37.86
C GLY A 72 35.37 -28.43 -36.60
N ARG A 73 36.07 -29.43 -36.12
CA ARG A 73 35.81 -30.18 -34.90
C ARG A 73 35.85 -29.17 -33.72
N TRP A 74 34.71 -28.84 -33.17
CA TRP A 74 34.62 -28.05 -31.95
C TRP A 74 35.21 -28.84 -30.76
N PRO A 75 36.12 -28.31 -29.94
CA PRO A 75 36.48 -28.92 -28.69
C PRO A 75 35.23 -29.00 -27.80
N ALA A 76 34.96 -30.19 -27.25
CA ALA A 76 33.90 -30.37 -26.28
C ALA A 76 34.12 -29.40 -25.09
N MET A 77 33.32 -28.34 -25.04
CA MET A 77 33.25 -27.55 -23.84
C MET A 77 32.57 -28.39 -22.77
N SER A 78 33.36 -28.83 -21.79
CA SER A 78 32.84 -29.41 -20.56
C SER A 78 31.94 -28.36 -19.93
N ALA A 79 30.63 -28.57 -20.02
CA ALA A 79 29.65 -27.79 -19.28
C ALA A 79 29.93 -28.02 -17.80
N THR A 80 30.65 -27.07 -17.19
CA THR A 80 30.74 -27.02 -15.73
C THR A 80 29.33 -26.74 -15.25
N VAL A 81 28.68 -27.77 -14.69
CA VAL A 81 27.43 -27.62 -13.97
C VAL A 81 27.75 -26.71 -12.78
N VAL A 82 27.42 -25.43 -12.94
CA VAL A 82 27.43 -24.50 -11.82
C VAL A 82 26.31 -24.93 -10.90
N THR A 83 26.64 -25.75 -9.92
CA THR A 83 25.75 -26.03 -8.81
C THR A 83 25.38 -24.67 -8.18
N PRO A 84 24.08 -24.31 -8.04
CA PRO A 84 23.74 -23.07 -7.40
C PRO A 84 24.33 -23.07 -5.99
N THR A 85 25.21 -22.12 -5.72
CA THR A 85 25.75 -21.90 -4.37
C THR A 85 24.55 -21.77 -3.42
N PRO A 86 24.48 -22.55 -2.32
CA PRO A 86 23.40 -22.40 -1.37
C PRO A 86 23.38 -20.94 -0.91
N THR A 87 22.25 -20.29 -1.12
CA THR A 87 21.97 -18.93 -0.66
C THR A 87 22.32 -18.86 0.83
N ALA A 88 23.18 -17.94 1.21
CA ALA A 88 23.56 -17.73 2.61
C ALA A 88 22.29 -17.68 3.48
N PRO A 89 22.29 -18.30 4.69
CA PRO A 89 21.14 -18.30 5.55
C PRO A 89 20.73 -16.86 5.84
N SER A 90 19.49 -16.51 5.49
CA SER A 90 18.89 -15.24 5.87
C SER A 90 18.96 -15.11 7.40
N THR A 91 19.40 -13.97 7.90
CA THR A 91 19.40 -13.68 9.34
C THR A 91 18.00 -14.05 9.90
N PRO A 92 17.94 -14.87 11.00
CA PRO A 92 16.67 -15.27 11.56
C PRO A 92 15.82 -14.04 11.91
N VAL A 93 14.57 -14.00 11.44
CA VAL A 93 13.63 -12.92 11.79
C VAL A 93 13.26 -13.07 13.25
N THR A 94 13.61 -12.08 14.07
CA THR A 94 13.18 -12.03 15.48
C THR A 94 11.74 -11.49 15.53
N LEU A 95 10.85 -12.27 16.10
CA LEU A 95 9.43 -11.91 16.26
C LEU A 95 9.11 -11.83 17.75
N PRO A 96 8.40 -10.79 18.21
CA PRO A 96 7.94 -10.72 19.59
C PRO A 96 6.87 -11.77 19.87
N GLY A 97 6.81 -12.26 21.10
CA GLY A 97 5.72 -13.11 21.57
C GLY A 97 4.48 -12.32 21.96
N GLY A 98 3.32 -12.98 21.95
CA GLY A 98 2.06 -12.41 22.40
C GLY A 98 1.51 -11.33 21.47
N ARG A 99 0.60 -10.52 21.99
CA ARG A 99 -0.05 -9.40 21.29
C ARG A 99 0.32 -8.08 21.96
N ALA A 100 0.47 -7.04 21.17
CA ALA A 100 0.52 -5.70 21.70
C ALA A 100 -0.88 -5.22 22.15
N PRO A 101 -0.97 -4.30 23.12
CA PRO A 101 -2.22 -3.64 23.43
C PRO A 101 -2.80 -2.92 22.21
N MET A 102 -4.11 -3.05 22.00
CA MET A 102 -4.80 -2.31 20.95
C MET A 102 -4.89 -0.82 21.34
N PRO A 103 -4.71 0.10 20.36
CA PRO A 103 -4.95 1.52 20.63
C PRO A 103 -6.42 1.74 21.00
N LYS A 104 -6.68 2.78 21.79
CA LYS A 104 -8.04 3.14 22.21
C LYS A 104 -8.22 4.63 22.08
N ARG A 105 -9.35 5.07 21.55
CA ARG A 105 -9.72 6.48 21.57
C ARG A 105 -10.01 6.94 23.01
N THR A 106 -9.41 8.01 23.46
CA THR A 106 -9.76 8.67 24.73
C THR A 106 -11.12 9.36 24.67
N LYS A 107 -11.52 9.82 23.46
CA LYS A 107 -12.84 10.40 23.21
C LYS A 107 -13.62 9.47 22.29
N PRO A 108 -14.75 8.90 22.76
CA PRO A 108 -15.65 8.14 21.90
C PRO A 108 -16.14 8.98 20.71
N LEU A 109 -16.39 8.30 19.59
CA LEU A 109 -17.04 8.91 18.45
C LEU A 109 -18.54 9.13 18.72
N ALA A 110 -19.17 10.03 17.97
CA ALA A 110 -20.62 10.06 17.89
C ALA A 110 -21.15 8.73 17.35
N ASP A 111 -22.34 8.31 17.78
CA ASP A 111 -22.98 7.10 17.29
C ASP A 111 -24.41 7.43 16.84
N PRO A 112 -24.71 7.32 15.53
CA PRO A 112 -23.83 6.93 14.44
C PRO A 112 -22.87 8.05 13.97
N VAL A 113 -21.81 7.68 13.26
CA VAL A 113 -21.02 8.61 12.44
C VAL A 113 -21.55 8.65 11.03
N THR A 114 -21.24 9.71 10.27
CA THR A 114 -21.54 9.78 8.84
C THR A 114 -20.30 9.41 8.03
N CYS A 115 -20.40 8.36 7.20
CA CYS A 115 -19.36 7.97 6.26
C CYS A 115 -19.61 8.55 4.87
N ALA A 116 -18.51 8.89 4.17
CA ALA A 116 -18.51 9.31 2.79
C ALA A 116 -17.35 8.64 2.05
N PHE A 117 -17.62 8.26 0.80
CA PHE A 117 -16.67 7.56 -0.07
C PHE A 117 -16.46 8.37 -1.36
N THR A 118 -15.21 8.69 -1.67
CA THR A 118 -14.88 9.59 -2.78
C THR A 118 -14.42 8.79 -4.00
N PRO A 119 -15.13 8.87 -5.16
CA PRO A 119 -14.65 8.23 -6.39
C PRO A 119 -13.21 8.64 -6.72
N ASP A 120 -12.38 7.66 -7.08
CA ASP A 120 -11.00 7.86 -7.52
C ASP A 120 -10.79 7.23 -8.89
N SER A 121 -10.37 8.05 -9.85
CA SER A 121 -10.03 7.62 -11.20
C SER A 121 -8.52 7.62 -11.45
N THR A 122 -7.70 7.92 -10.44
CA THR A 122 -6.24 8.05 -10.57
C THR A 122 -5.52 6.75 -10.28
N SER A 123 -6.07 5.94 -9.37
CA SER A 123 -5.51 4.63 -9.05
C SER A 123 -6.07 3.55 -9.97
N PRO A 124 -5.24 2.59 -10.43
CA PRO A 124 -5.73 1.44 -11.19
C PRO A 124 -6.78 0.64 -10.41
N ALA A 125 -7.93 0.43 -11.03
CA ALA A 125 -9.04 -0.35 -10.45
C ALA A 125 -9.51 -1.45 -11.42
N PRO A 126 -8.66 -2.48 -11.67
CA PRO A 126 -8.98 -3.56 -12.61
C PRO A 126 -10.17 -4.40 -12.12
N LYS A 127 -10.38 -4.44 -10.81
CA LYS A 127 -11.51 -5.08 -10.15
C LYS A 127 -12.36 -3.99 -9.49
N LYS A 128 -13.33 -3.47 -10.24
CA LYS A 128 -14.21 -2.42 -9.74
C LYS A 128 -15.09 -2.94 -8.61
N ALA A 129 -15.20 -2.16 -7.54
CA ALA A 129 -16.18 -2.35 -6.49
C ALA A 129 -17.27 -1.26 -6.58
N ALA A 130 -18.48 -1.62 -6.21
CA ALA A 130 -19.50 -0.61 -5.96
C ALA A 130 -19.12 0.18 -4.70
N LEU A 131 -19.29 1.50 -4.76
CA LEU A 131 -19.11 2.33 -3.56
C LEU A 131 -20.06 1.86 -2.47
N PRO A 132 -19.61 1.77 -1.21
CA PRO A 132 -20.51 1.67 -0.09
C PRO A 132 -21.45 2.90 -0.11
N PRO A 133 -22.70 2.77 0.33
CA PRO A 133 -23.58 3.93 0.42
C PRO A 133 -23.04 4.93 1.45
N ASP A 134 -23.04 6.21 1.09
CA ASP A 134 -22.82 7.28 2.06
C ASP A 134 -23.94 7.26 3.11
N GLY A 135 -23.59 7.62 4.34
CA GLY A 135 -24.58 7.71 5.39
C GLY A 135 -24.14 7.26 6.77
N PRO A 136 -25.11 7.01 7.67
CA PRO A 136 -24.83 6.68 9.05
C PRO A 136 -24.21 5.27 9.19
N ALA A 137 -23.18 5.16 9.99
CA ALA A 137 -22.52 3.92 10.36
C ALA A 137 -22.41 3.83 11.88
N PRO A 138 -22.65 2.65 12.50
CA PRO A 138 -22.44 2.48 13.94
C PRO A 138 -20.96 2.63 14.29
N SER A 139 -20.69 3.40 15.32
CA SER A 139 -19.34 3.60 15.88
C SER A 139 -19.06 2.72 17.09
N THR A 140 -19.87 1.70 17.31
CA THR A 140 -19.74 0.77 18.43
C THR A 140 -19.84 -0.69 17.95
N GLY A 141 -19.32 -1.60 18.77
CA GLY A 141 -19.31 -3.03 18.49
C GLY A 141 -18.25 -3.47 17.48
N THR A 142 -18.16 -4.76 17.28
CA THR A 142 -17.15 -5.40 16.42
C THR A 142 -17.80 -6.22 15.30
N ALA A 143 -16.98 -6.61 14.31
CA ALA A 143 -17.36 -7.57 13.28
C ALA A 143 -16.21 -8.57 13.09
N GLY A 144 -16.54 -9.87 13.14
CA GLY A 144 -15.60 -10.93 12.79
C GLY A 144 -15.47 -11.07 11.28
N VAL A 145 -14.26 -11.31 10.80
CA VAL A 145 -13.97 -11.61 9.39
C VAL A 145 -12.96 -12.74 9.31
N ARG A 146 -13.18 -13.68 8.41
CA ARG A 146 -12.24 -14.74 8.07
C ARG A 146 -11.60 -14.45 6.72
N LEU A 147 -10.27 -14.37 6.70
CA LEU A 147 -9.47 -14.32 5.49
C LEU A 147 -8.98 -15.75 5.21
N ALA A 148 -9.67 -16.49 4.35
CA ALA A 148 -9.19 -17.78 3.90
C ALA A 148 -8.07 -17.55 2.88
N THR A 149 -6.86 -18.07 3.15
CA THR A 149 -5.68 -17.84 2.31
C THR A 149 -4.95 -19.14 1.96
N THR A 150 -4.08 -19.07 0.96
CA THR A 150 -3.19 -20.19 0.59
C THR A 150 -2.18 -20.54 1.69
N ALA A 151 -1.90 -19.64 2.62
CA ALA A 151 -0.97 -19.87 3.75
C ALA A 151 -1.70 -20.37 5.03
N GLY A 152 -3.02 -20.35 5.02
CA GLY A 152 -3.91 -20.69 6.14
C GLY A 152 -4.93 -19.57 6.41
N ASP A 153 -5.82 -19.78 7.35
CA ASP A 153 -6.91 -18.86 7.65
C ASP A 153 -6.52 -17.85 8.72
N LEU A 154 -6.75 -16.58 8.44
CA LEU A 154 -6.52 -15.46 9.37
C LEU A 154 -7.89 -14.98 9.88
N GLY A 155 -8.09 -14.98 11.19
CA GLY A 155 -9.26 -14.38 11.83
C GLY A 155 -8.99 -12.92 12.17
N LEU A 156 -9.89 -12.02 11.75
CA LEU A 156 -9.86 -10.62 12.11
C LEU A 156 -11.06 -10.26 12.99
N THR A 157 -10.83 -9.38 13.94
CA THR A 157 -11.90 -8.67 14.66
C THR A 157 -11.80 -7.20 14.30
N LEU A 158 -12.74 -6.72 13.49
CA LEU A 158 -12.86 -5.31 13.10
C LEU A 158 -13.58 -4.55 14.21
N ASP A 159 -13.06 -3.38 14.58
CA ASP A 159 -13.57 -2.58 15.71
C ASP A 159 -14.09 -1.22 15.21
N ARG A 160 -15.42 -1.05 15.30
CA ARG A 160 -16.09 0.18 14.90
C ARG A 160 -15.78 1.37 15.81
N ALA A 161 -15.38 1.11 17.03
CA ALA A 161 -14.98 2.21 17.93
C ALA A 161 -13.64 2.84 17.52
N LEU A 162 -12.82 2.11 16.76
CA LEU A 162 -11.58 2.66 16.21
C LEU A 162 -11.83 3.41 14.91
N ALA A 163 -12.55 2.79 13.95
CA ALA A 163 -12.69 3.31 12.59
C ALA A 163 -13.96 2.79 11.90
N PRO A 164 -15.14 3.34 12.23
CA PRO A 164 -16.42 2.85 11.73
C PRO A 164 -16.54 2.88 10.21
N CYS A 165 -16.07 3.93 9.55
CA CYS A 165 -16.18 4.06 8.09
C CYS A 165 -15.22 3.09 7.36
N THR A 166 -14.03 2.88 7.89
CA THR A 166 -13.08 1.89 7.39
C THR A 166 -13.62 0.47 7.56
N VAL A 167 -14.30 0.17 8.67
CA VAL A 167 -14.98 -1.12 8.88
C VAL A 167 -16.10 -1.31 7.87
N VAL A 168 -16.95 -0.30 7.63
CA VAL A 168 -18.00 -0.35 6.59
C VAL A 168 -17.39 -0.62 5.22
N ASN A 169 -16.33 0.09 4.86
CA ASN A 169 -15.60 -0.09 3.61
C ASN A 169 -15.09 -1.53 3.46
N PHE A 170 -14.34 -2.02 4.44
CA PHE A 170 -13.77 -3.37 4.40
C PHE A 170 -14.83 -4.46 4.26
N LEU A 171 -15.90 -4.38 5.05
CA LEU A 171 -17.01 -5.33 4.99
C LEU A 171 -17.75 -5.27 3.65
N SER A 172 -17.92 -4.08 3.07
CA SER A 172 -18.51 -3.90 1.74
C SER A 172 -17.68 -4.57 0.66
N LEU A 173 -16.36 -4.35 0.66
CA LEU A 173 -15.43 -4.97 -0.29
C LEU A 173 -15.40 -6.50 -0.12
N ALA A 174 -15.37 -7.01 1.12
CA ALA A 174 -15.43 -8.44 1.41
C ALA A 174 -16.71 -9.06 0.87
N LYS A 175 -17.88 -8.44 1.16
CA LYS A 175 -19.18 -8.91 0.66
C LYS A 175 -19.27 -8.96 -0.86
N GLN A 176 -18.57 -8.08 -1.56
CA GLN A 176 -18.51 -8.05 -3.02
C GLN A 176 -17.50 -9.06 -3.60
N GLY A 177 -16.79 -9.84 -2.77
CA GLY A 177 -15.72 -10.72 -3.19
C GLY A 177 -14.54 -9.97 -3.79
N PHE A 178 -14.36 -8.69 -3.43
CA PHE A 178 -13.29 -7.85 -4.00
C PHE A 178 -11.91 -8.41 -3.71
N TYR A 179 -11.69 -8.93 -2.52
CA TYR A 179 -10.41 -9.47 -2.10
C TYR A 179 -10.10 -10.86 -2.66
N ASP A 180 -11.12 -11.61 -3.12
CA ASP A 180 -10.95 -12.98 -3.60
C ASP A 180 -10.02 -13.02 -4.82
N GLY A 181 -8.99 -13.87 -4.77
CA GLY A 181 -7.95 -13.98 -5.79
C GLY A 181 -6.84 -12.92 -5.70
N THR A 182 -6.93 -11.92 -4.81
CA THR A 182 -5.83 -10.97 -4.60
C THR A 182 -4.75 -11.54 -3.70
N SER A 183 -3.51 -11.12 -3.87
CA SER A 183 -2.36 -11.58 -3.10
C SER A 183 -1.77 -10.48 -2.25
N CYS A 184 -1.14 -10.84 -1.14
CA CYS A 184 -0.33 -9.92 -0.36
C CYS A 184 0.99 -9.68 -1.09
N HIS A 185 1.18 -8.47 -1.56
CA HIS A 185 2.27 -8.09 -2.48
C HIS A 185 3.53 -7.61 -1.78
N ARG A 186 3.45 -7.26 -0.47
CA ARG A 186 4.57 -6.67 0.25
C ARG A 186 4.68 -7.23 1.67
N LEU A 187 5.79 -7.91 1.93
CA LEU A 187 6.24 -8.34 3.25
C LEU A 187 7.43 -7.47 3.65
N SER A 188 7.39 -6.93 4.86
CA SER A 188 8.56 -6.35 5.51
C SER A 188 8.87 -7.12 6.78
N VAL A 189 10.11 -7.53 6.93
CA VAL A 189 10.65 -8.21 8.12
C VAL A 189 11.74 -7.36 8.80
N ALA A 190 11.89 -6.12 8.38
CA ALA A 190 12.88 -5.19 8.94
C ALA A 190 12.50 -4.80 10.37
N THR A 191 13.51 -4.59 11.22
CA THR A 191 13.30 -4.02 12.56
C THR A 191 12.59 -2.69 12.45
N GLY A 192 11.51 -2.50 13.23
CA GLY A 192 10.70 -1.30 13.20
C GLY A 192 9.65 -1.25 12.08
N LEU A 193 9.58 -2.28 11.21
CA LEU A 193 8.51 -2.43 10.22
C LEU A 193 8.27 -3.90 9.91
N GLN A 194 7.53 -4.60 10.76
CA GLN A 194 7.21 -6.03 10.59
C GLN A 194 5.73 -6.21 10.26
N MET A 195 5.42 -6.21 8.95
CA MET A 195 4.05 -6.25 8.46
C MET A 195 3.92 -7.00 7.12
N LEU A 196 2.71 -7.45 6.82
CA LEU A 196 2.29 -7.99 5.52
C LEU A 196 1.19 -7.11 4.94
N GLN A 197 1.41 -6.49 3.78
CA GLN A 197 0.44 -5.62 3.09
C GLN A 197 -0.26 -6.39 1.98
N CYS A 198 -1.59 -6.21 1.94
CA CYS A 198 -2.52 -6.96 1.11
C CYS A 198 -3.61 -6.05 0.55
N GLY A 199 -4.57 -6.62 -0.20
CA GLY A 199 -5.78 -5.94 -0.64
C GLY A 199 -5.63 -5.10 -1.90
N ASP A 200 -4.52 -5.26 -2.61
CA ASP A 200 -4.30 -4.65 -3.91
C ASP A 200 -4.80 -5.57 -5.04
N PRO A 201 -5.77 -5.13 -5.88
CA PRO A 201 -6.27 -5.92 -6.99
C PRO A 201 -5.29 -6.03 -8.18
N VAL A 202 -4.26 -5.17 -8.25
CA VAL A 202 -3.18 -5.24 -9.25
C VAL A 202 -2.06 -6.17 -8.76
N GLY A 203 -1.70 -6.09 -7.48
CA GLY A 203 -0.67 -6.92 -6.85
C GLY A 203 0.73 -6.31 -6.88
N ASP A 204 0.87 -5.02 -7.20
CA ASP A 204 2.15 -4.28 -7.22
C ASP A 204 2.18 -3.07 -6.27
N GLY A 205 1.11 -2.86 -5.50
CA GLY A 205 0.94 -1.77 -4.56
C GLY A 205 0.23 -0.54 -5.11
N THR A 206 -0.13 -0.52 -6.39
CA THR A 206 -0.71 0.67 -7.04
C THR A 206 -2.23 0.66 -7.14
N GLY A 207 -2.87 -0.51 -6.98
CA GLY A 207 -4.29 -0.70 -7.23
C GLY A 207 -5.18 -0.33 -6.06
N GLY A 208 -6.45 -0.06 -6.38
CA GLY A 208 -7.49 0.27 -5.41
C GLY A 208 -8.89 -0.12 -5.89
N PRO A 209 -9.93 0.21 -5.12
CA PRO A 209 -11.31 -0.16 -5.42
C PRO A 209 -12.00 0.81 -6.40
N GLY A 210 -11.32 1.89 -6.84
CA GLY A 210 -11.87 2.97 -7.66
C GLY A 210 -12.51 4.10 -6.84
N TYR A 211 -12.24 4.13 -5.55
CA TYR A 211 -12.63 5.20 -4.63
C TYR A 211 -11.68 5.23 -3.42
N THR A 212 -11.71 6.33 -2.67
CA THR A 212 -10.96 6.51 -1.44
C THR A 212 -11.88 6.71 -0.25
N ILE A 213 -11.31 6.52 0.95
CA ILE A 213 -11.96 6.74 2.25
C ILE A 213 -11.16 7.74 3.06
N ARG A 214 -11.85 8.46 3.95
CA ARG A 214 -11.20 9.38 4.86
C ARG A 214 -10.38 8.63 5.91
N ASP A 215 -9.27 9.21 6.31
CA ASP A 215 -8.48 8.73 7.43
C ASP A 215 -9.24 8.91 8.77
N GLU A 216 -9.28 7.87 9.60
CA GLU A 216 -9.95 7.90 10.92
C GLU A 216 -8.91 7.88 12.04
N LEU A 217 -8.07 8.91 12.07
CA LEU A 217 -6.93 9.04 12.98
C LEU A 217 -7.33 9.55 14.37
N PHE A 218 -6.50 9.24 15.36
CA PHE A 218 -6.57 9.78 16.72
C PHE A 218 -5.19 9.73 17.39
N PRO A 219 -4.93 10.56 18.42
CA PRO A 219 -3.59 10.73 18.97
C PRO A 219 -2.97 9.47 19.58
N GLU A 220 -3.79 8.53 20.07
CA GLU A 220 -3.34 7.33 20.77
C GLU A 220 -3.06 6.15 19.83
N LEU A 221 -2.98 6.38 18.50
CA LEU A 221 -2.66 5.33 17.52
C LEU A 221 -1.28 4.73 17.79
N THR A 222 -1.25 3.41 17.87
CA THR A 222 -0.04 2.59 17.96
C THR A 222 -0.14 1.39 17.03
N TYR A 223 1.00 0.87 16.58
CA TYR A 223 1.06 -0.17 15.54
C TYR A 223 1.83 -1.39 16.06
N GLY A 224 1.29 -2.02 17.08
CA GLY A 224 1.90 -3.21 17.67
C GLY A 224 1.44 -4.51 17.00
N ARG A 225 2.14 -5.61 17.38
CA ARG A 225 1.80 -6.96 16.92
C ARG A 225 0.32 -7.30 17.15
N GLY A 226 -0.37 -7.72 16.12
CA GLY A 226 -1.78 -8.05 16.13
C GLY A 226 -2.71 -6.95 15.62
N VAL A 227 -2.19 -5.79 15.26
CA VAL A 227 -2.98 -4.67 14.71
C VAL A 227 -3.22 -4.85 13.21
N VAL A 228 -4.40 -4.44 12.75
CA VAL A 228 -4.77 -4.30 11.34
C VAL A 228 -4.98 -2.83 11.04
N ALA A 229 -4.28 -2.30 10.03
CA ALA A 229 -4.37 -0.89 9.64
C ALA A 229 -4.52 -0.71 8.14
N MET A 230 -5.18 0.38 7.73
CA MET A 230 -5.40 0.76 6.34
C MET A 230 -4.10 1.35 5.75
N ALA A 231 -3.71 0.83 4.60
CA ALA A 231 -2.63 1.41 3.82
C ALA A 231 -3.15 2.62 3.02
N LYS A 232 -2.28 3.59 2.82
CA LYS A 232 -2.55 4.80 2.03
C LYS A 232 -1.29 5.30 1.34
N THR A 233 -1.45 6.22 0.40
CA THR A 233 -0.35 6.98 -0.19
C THR A 233 0.15 8.06 0.79
N SER A 234 1.09 8.91 0.38
CA SER A 234 1.50 10.09 1.17
C SER A 234 0.40 11.14 1.30
N ALA A 235 -0.62 11.11 0.45
CA ALA A 235 -1.77 12.01 0.54
C ALA A 235 -2.68 11.61 1.71
N PRO A 236 -3.28 12.56 2.43
CA PRO A 236 -4.34 12.27 3.38
C PRO A 236 -5.58 11.74 2.65
N ASP A 237 -6.41 10.98 3.35
CA ASP A 237 -7.69 10.48 2.86
C ASP A 237 -7.58 9.67 1.54
N SER A 238 -6.44 8.96 1.37
CA SER A 238 -6.15 8.14 0.20
C SER A 238 -6.23 6.63 0.45
N GLY A 239 -6.73 6.22 1.60
CA GLY A 239 -7.05 4.83 1.89
C GLY A 239 -8.11 4.30 0.91
N GLY A 240 -8.09 2.98 0.63
CA GLY A 240 -9.03 2.35 -0.29
C GLY A 240 -9.29 0.89 0.08
N SER A 241 -8.65 -0.05 -0.63
CA SER A 241 -8.76 -1.47 -0.35
C SER A 241 -7.52 -2.08 0.30
N GLN A 242 -6.37 -1.43 0.19
CA GLN A 242 -5.13 -1.99 0.72
C GLN A 242 -5.03 -1.82 2.24
N PHE A 243 -4.58 -2.86 2.92
CA PHE A 243 -4.38 -2.89 4.36
C PHE A 243 -3.13 -3.68 4.73
N PHE A 244 -2.64 -3.51 5.95
CA PHE A 244 -1.50 -4.28 6.41
C PHE A 244 -1.76 -4.92 7.78
N LEU A 245 -1.20 -6.10 7.92
CA LEU A 245 -1.29 -6.99 9.06
C LEU A 245 0.03 -6.93 9.82
N ILE A 246 0.03 -6.42 11.04
CA ILE A 246 1.25 -6.23 11.83
C ILE A 246 1.50 -7.49 12.66
N PHE A 247 2.60 -8.17 12.36
CA PHE A 247 2.98 -9.39 13.06
C PHE A 247 4.19 -9.23 14.01
N GLY A 248 4.78 -8.05 14.04
CA GLY A 248 5.94 -7.82 14.88
C GLY A 248 6.13 -6.38 15.29
N GLU A 249 7.36 -5.97 15.54
CA GLU A 249 7.71 -4.62 15.93
C GLU A 249 7.50 -3.66 14.75
N THR A 250 6.68 -2.62 14.95
CA THR A 250 6.41 -1.61 13.94
C THR A 250 6.34 -0.23 14.57
N THR A 251 7.23 0.65 14.16
CA THR A 251 7.36 2.03 14.63
C THR A 251 7.22 2.96 13.44
N ILE A 252 5.99 3.40 13.19
CA ILE A 252 5.62 4.32 12.11
C ILE A 252 4.82 5.50 12.68
N PRO A 253 4.78 6.65 12.00
CA PRO A 253 3.96 7.78 12.41
C PRO A 253 2.47 7.40 12.57
N PRO A 254 1.72 8.07 13.46
CA PRO A 254 0.30 7.78 13.73
C PRO A 254 -0.62 8.32 12.62
N GLU A 255 -0.34 7.95 11.37
CA GLU A 255 -0.98 8.44 10.15
C GLU A 255 -1.78 7.37 9.40
N TYR A 256 -1.88 6.16 9.96
CA TYR A 256 -2.59 5.05 9.35
C TYR A 256 -3.78 4.64 10.21
N THR A 257 -4.95 4.53 9.61
CA THR A 257 -6.19 4.16 10.31
C THR A 257 -6.12 2.73 10.82
N VAL A 258 -6.07 2.53 12.14
CA VAL A 258 -6.24 1.21 12.77
C VAL A 258 -7.72 0.89 12.85
N PHE A 259 -8.12 -0.29 12.34
CA PHE A 259 -9.54 -0.67 12.29
C PHE A 259 -9.85 -2.07 12.79
N GLY A 260 -8.85 -2.81 13.31
CA GLY A 260 -9.10 -4.14 13.85
C GLY A 260 -7.85 -4.84 14.38
N SER A 261 -8.04 -6.08 14.76
CA SER A 261 -7.00 -6.97 15.29
C SER A 261 -7.03 -8.34 14.61
N ILE A 262 -5.90 -9.04 14.68
CA ILE A 262 -5.67 -10.38 14.15
C ILE A 262 -5.81 -11.37 15.33
N ASP A 263 -6.37 -12.54 15.13
CA ASP A 263 -6.40 -13.60 16.15
C ASP A 263 -5.03 -14.28 16.33
N ASP A 264 -4.88 -15.08 17.39
CA ASP A 264 -3.59 -15.71 17.69
C ASP A 264 -3.21 -16.77 16.64
N ALA A 265 -4.19 -17.51 16.12
CA ALA A 265 -3.97 -18.48 15.04
C ALA A 265 -3.50 -17.79 13.75
N GLY A 266 -4.07 -16.64 13.42
CA GLY A 266 -3.63 -15.80 12.32
C GLY A 266 -2.21 -15.27 12.52
N LEU A 267 -1.85 -14.86 13.73
CA LEU A 267 -0.49 -14.43 14.05
C LEU A 267 0.54 -15.55 13.87
N GLU A 268 0.21 -16.80 14.23
CA GLU A 268 1.10 -17.95 13.98
C GLU A 268 1.31 -18.19 12.48
N ILE A 269 0.29 -17.97 11.64
CA ILE A 269 0.40 -18.07 10.20
C ILE A 269 1.33 -16.97 9.66
N LEU A 270 1.12 -15.72 10.09
CA LEU A 270 1.96 -14.60 9.70
C LEU A 270 3.41 -14.80 10.12
N ASP A 271 3.65 -15.38 11.28
CA ASP A 271 5.00 -15.73 11.75
C ASP A 271 5.70 -16.74 10.83
N ARG A 272 4.95 -17.75 10.33
CA ARG A 272 5.51 -18.70 9.35
C ARG A 272 5.85 -18.01 8.02
N VAL A 273 4.96 -17.12 7.54
CA VAL A 273 5.20 -16.33 6.33
C VAL A 273 6.43 -15.43 6.50
N ALA A 274 6.55 -14.75 7.65
CA ALA A 274 7.68 -13.89 7.97
C ALA A 274 9.01 -14.64 8.02
N ARG A 275 9.04 -15.84 8.65
CA ARG A 275 10.23 -16.70 8.68
C ARG A 275 10.62 -17.22 7.30
N GLY A 276 9.65 -17.36 6.38
CA GLY A 276 9.91 -17.68 4.98
C GLY A 276 10.65 -16.57 4.24
N GLY A 277 10.57 -15.34 4.73
CA GLY A 277 11.27 -14.17 4.19
C GLY A 277 10.70 -13.66 2.87
N ILE A 278 11.45 -12.76 2.25
CA ILE A 278 11.07 -12.02 1.04
C ILE A 278 11.65 -12.72 -0.19
N ASP A 279 10.88 -12.80 -1.27
CA ASP A 279 11.30 -13.29 -2.58
C ASP A 279 12.30 -12.30 -3.22
N ARG A 280 13.57 -12.60 -3.07
CA ARG A 280 14.69 -11.82 -3.60
C ARG A 280 14.85 -11.95 -5.13
N SER A 281 14.10 -12.83 -5.78
CA SER A 281 14.06 -12.91 -7.25
C SER A 281 13.22 -11.81 -7.88
N LYS A 282 12.41 -11.12 -7.09
CA LYS A 282 11.58 -9.98 -7.47
C LYS A 282 12.26 -8.67 -7.09
N PRO A 283 11.97 -7.57 -7.80
CA PRO A 283 12.44 -6.25 -7.40
C PRO A 283 12.01 -5.93 -5.96
N ALA A 284 12.97 -5.51 -5.13
CA ALA A 284 12.67 -5.01 -3.80
C ALA A 284 12.03 -3.62 -3.89
N ILE A 285 11.13 -3.33 -2.96
CA ILE A 285 10.64 -1.97 -2.73
C ILE A 285 11.78 -1.17 -2.06
N GLY A 286 11.79 0.15 -2.21
CA GLY A 286 12.91 1.00 -1.79
C GLY A 286 13.30 0.91 -0.30
N ASP A 287 12.43 0.36 0.55
CA ASP A 287 12.69 0.08 1.98
C ASP A 287 13.19 -1.36 2.25
N GLY A 288 13.51 -2.11 1.21
CA GLY A 288 13.97 -3.49 1.31
C GLY A 288 12.87 -4.53 1.52
N SER A 289 11.60 -4.12 1.56
CA SER A 289 10.44 -5.02 1.55
C SER A 289 10.17 -5.57 0.14
N GLY A 290 9.31 -6.58 0.03
CA GLY A 290 8.97 -7.19 -1.26
C GLY A 290 7.96 -8.33 -1.11
N PRO A 291 7.62 -9.03 -2.19
CA PRO A 291 6.72 -10.17 -2.10
C PRO A 291 7.24 -11.25 -1.16
N PRO A 292 6.36 -11.92 -0.39
CA PRO A 292 6.78 -13.02 0.46
C PRO A 292 7.19 -14.26 -0.35
N ASN A 293 8.22 -15.00 0.10
CA ASN A 293 8.59 -16.31 -0.48
C ASN A 293 7.44 -17.34 -0.40
N THR A 294 6.63 -17.26 0.66
CA THR A 294 5.38 -18.03 0.79
C THR A 294 4.24 -17.14 0.32
N PRO A 295 3.71 -17.34 -0.89
CA PRO A 295 2.61 -16.52 -1.39
C PRO A 295 1.37 -16.62 -0.50
N VAL A 296 0.78 -15.46 -0.18
CA VAL A 296 -0.46 -15.36 0.58
C VAL A 296 -1.53 -14.79 -0.34
N THR A 297 -2.37 -15.67 -0.87
CA THR A 297 -3.48 -15.30 -1.77
C THR A 297 -4.79 -15.56 -1.09
N PHE A 298 -5.71 -14.61 -1.10
CA PHE A 298 -7.05 -14.77 -0.54
C PHE A 298 -7.88 -15.67 -1.46
N THR A 299 -8.31 -16.81 -0.95
CA THR A 299 -9.25 -17.69 -1.64
C THR A 299 -10.68 -17.25 -1.39
N ARG A 300 -10.94 -16.66 -0.22
CA ARG A 300 -12.22 -16.05 0.16
C ARG A 300 -12.05 -15.13 1.35
N VAL A 301 -12.82 -14.04 1.36
CA VAL A 301 -12.96 -13.14 2.53
C VAL A 301 -14.44 -13.07 2.92
N SER A 302 -14.79 -13.43 4.18
CA SER A 302 -16.17 -13.54 4.63
C SER A 302 -16.34 -13.19 6.12
#